data_c82aaa33cb53ea08a48cc3b0a87f11c1
#
_entry.id   c82aaa33cb53ea08a48cc3b0a87f11c1
#
_cell.length_a   1.000
_cell.length_b   1.000
_cell.length_c   1.000
_cell.angle_alpha   90.00
_cell.angle_beta   90.00
_cell.angle_gamma   90.00
#
_symmetry.space_group_name_H-M   'P 1'
#
loop_
_entity.id
_entity.type
_entity.pdbx_description
1 polymer ?
#
loop_
_entity_poly.entity_id
_entity_poly.type
_entity_poly.pdbx_seq_one_letter_code
_entity_poly.pdbx_strand_id
1 'polypeptide(L)'
;MKSAIQQASRIIVKVGSSLVTNDGRGLDHSAIARWAAQIAALRSLGKEVVLVSSGAIAEGMLRLHFNARPTDIHELQACAAVGQMGLAQIYETSFRAHGLGTAQVLLTHADLADRERYLNARSTLTTLLRLGVVPIINENDTVVTDEIKFGDNDTLGALVANLIEADALVILTDQRGLFSADPRKDPAATLIEQAQAGEPSLEEMAGGAGSSIGRGGMLTKVLAAKRAARSGAHTIIAWGREADVLTRLASGEAIGTQLTAPTARLTARRQWMVDHLHTAGEVVLDAGAVQKLTKEGKSLLPIGVIGVNGQFRRGEVITCLDEAGKVVARGLTNYTGSEVRRIMRHPSSEIEGILGYVEGPELIHRDNMVLL
;
A
#
# COMPACT_ATOMS: atom_id res chain seq x y z
N MET A 1 1.54 21.60 15.76
CA MET A 1 0.79 21.05 14.61
C MET A 1 0.31 19.65 14.98
N LYS A 2 -0.84 19.20 14.46
CA LYS A 2 -1.34 17.84 14.77
C LYS A 2 -0.83 16.84 13.73
N SER A 3 -0.45 15.65 14.19
CA SER A 3 -0.03 14.55 13.31
C SER A 3 -1.19 14.12 12.38
N ALA A 4 -0.89 13.90 11.11
CA ALA A 4 -1.86 13.37 10.13
C ALA A 4 -2.45 12.01 10.54
N ILE A 5 -1.74 11.22 11.36
CA ILE A 5 -2.22 9.92 11.86
C ILE A 5 -3.41 10.09 12.80
N GLN A 6 -3.54 11.22 13.51
CA GLN A 6 -4.66 11.41 14.43
C GLN A 6 -6.01 11.21 13.72
N GLN A 7 -6.15 11.73 12.51
CA GLN A 7 -7.38 11.65 11.72
C GLN A 7 -7.42 10.45 10.75
N ALA A 8 -6.28 9.79 10.53
CA ALA A 8 -6.19 8.66 9.64
C ALA A 8 -7.00 7.47 10.13
N SER A 9 -7.80 6.88 9.26
CA SER A 9 -8.52 5.64 9.51
C SER A 9 -7.71 4.42 9.08
N ARG A 10 -6.97 4.53 7.97
CA ARG A 10 -6.14 3.47 7.41
C ARG A 10 -4.68 3.91 7.31
N ILE A 11 -3.79 3.14 7.91
CA ILE A 11 -2.39 3.49 8.10
C ILE A 11 -1.50 2.36 7.59
N ILE A 12 -0.49 2.71 6.78
CA ILE A 12 0.62 1.81 6.49
C ILE A 12 1.75 2.14 7.45
N VAL A 13 2.27 1.13 8.13
CA VAL A 13 3.47 1.24 8.95
C VAL A 13 4.58 0.47 8.25
N LYS A 14 5.60 1.16 7.76
CA LYS A 14 6.79 0.54 7.18
C LYS A 14 7.95 0.57 8.14
N VAL A 15 8.59 -0.58 8.37
CA VAL A 15 9.74 -0.70 9.27
C VAL A 15 11.00 -1.06 8.48
N GLY A 16 12.06 -0.27 8.68
CA GLY A 16 13.34 -0.45 7.99
C GLY A 16 14.12 -1.69 8.47
N SER A 17 14.94 -2.25 7.59
CA SER A 17 15.71 -3.47 7.85
C SER A 17 16.64 -3.34 9.07
N SER A 18 17.36 -2.22 9.22
CA SER A 18 18.26 -1.97 10.36
C SER A 18 17.55 -2.04 11.71
N LEU A 19 16.29 -1.60 11.76
CA LEU A 19 15.48 -1.66 12.98
C LEU A 19 14.98 -3.09 13.27
N VAL A 20 14.51 -3.79 12.23
CA VAL A 20 13.98 -5.16 12.37
C VAL A 20 15.06 -6.14 12.74
N THR A 21 16.29 -5.94 12.24
CA THR A 21 17.41 -6.88 12.40
C THR A 21 18.46 -6.40 13.41
N ASN A 22 18.14 -5.41 14.24
CA ASN A 22 19.08 -4.84 15.20
C ASN A 22 20.46 -4.56 14.56
N ASP A 23 20.45 -3.80 13.47
CA ASP A 23 21.64 -3.46 12.68
C ASP A 23 22.39 -4.72 12.15
N GLY A 24 21.63 -5.75 11.75
CA GLY A 24 22.15 -6.99 11.16
C GLY A 24 22.58 -8.06 12.17
N ARG A 25 22.28 -7.88 13.47
CA ARG A 25 22.63 -8.84 14.54
C ARG A 25 21.57 -9.94 14.75
N GLY A 26 20.53 -9.94 13.97
CA GLY A 26 19.36 -10.83 14.10
C GLY A 26 18.09 -10.07 14.37
N LEU A 27 16.96 -10.77 14.34
CA LEU A 27 15.67 -10.14 14.58
C LEU A 27 15.60 -9.51 15.98
N ASP A 28 15.26 -8.23 16.05
CA ASP A 28 15.04 -7.54 17.33
C ASP A 28 13.64 -7.87 17.87
N HIS A 29 13.56 -9.01 18.58
CA HIS A 29 12.31 -9.50 19.18
C HIS A 29 11.63 -8.45 20.05
N SER A 30 12.43 -7.68 20.81
CA SER A 30 11.89 -6.66 21.72
C SER A 30 11.32 -5.45 20.98
N ALA A 31 11.98 -5.00 19.92
CA ALA A 31 11.48 -3.92 19.10
C ALA A 31 10.21 -4.34 18.32
N ILE A 32 10.21 -5.55 17.75
CA ILE A 32 9.05 -6.10 17.04
C ILE A 32 7.85 -6.23 17.98
N ALA A 33 8.04 -6.72 19.20
CA ALA A 33 6.98 -6.80 20.21
C ALA A 33 6.44 -5.41 20.59
N ARG A 34 7.31 -4.39 20.75
CA ARG A 34 6.88 -3.01 21.01
C ARG A 34 6.05 -2.44 19.87
N TRP A 35 6.43 -2.64 18.60
CA TRP A 35 5.63 -2.16 17.46
C TRP A 35 4.32 -2.93 17.35
N ALA A 36 4.31 -4.24 17.62
CA ALA A 36 3.08 -5.02 17.64
C ALA A 36 2.10 -4.51 18.71
N ALA A 37 2.58 -4.19 19.92
CA ALA A 37 1.77 -3.59 20.98
C ALA A 37 1.18 -2.23 20.57
N GLN A 38 1.98 -1.36 19.96
CA GLN A 38 1.52 -0.05 19.48
C GLN A 38 0.50 -0.19 18.34
N ILE A 39 0.72 -1.11 17.40
CA ILE A 39 -0.25 -1.39 16.32
C ILE A 39 -1.54 -1.96 16.90
N ALA A 40 -1.47 -2.83 17.91
CA ALA A 40 -2.65 -3.32 18.61
C ALA A 40 -3.43 -2.18 19.29
N ALA A 41 -2.75 -1.21 19.89
CA ALA A 41 -3.38 -0.01 20.44
C ALA A 41 -4.05 0.84 19.35
N LEU A 42 -3.43 1.01 18.18
CA LEU A 42 -4.07 1.69 17.04
C LEU A 42 -5.33 0.95 16.57
N ARG A 43 -5.30 -0.37 16.53
CA ARG A 43 -6.45 -1.22 16.18
C ARG A 43 -7.59 -1.05 17.17
N SER A 44 -7.28 -0.95 18.47
CA SER A 44 -8.28 -0.70 19.54
C SER A 44 -8.94 0.67 19.40
N LEU A 45 -8.28 1.64 18.77
CA LEU A 45 -8.84 2.94 18.40
C LEU A 45 -9.67 2.90 17.09
N GLY A 46 -9.94 1.72 16.54
CA GLY A 46 -10.71 1.55 15.31
C GLY A 46 -9.92 1.84 14.02
N LYS A 47 -8.60 2.00 14.09
CA LYS A 47 -7.78 2.25 12.92
C LYS A 47 -7.42 0.93 12.21
N GLU A 48 -7.45 0.91 10.89
CA GLU A 48 -6.93 -0.19 10.07
C GLU A 48 -5.43 -0.01 9.86
N VAL A 49 -4.65 -1.06 10.12
CA VAL A 49 -3.19 -0.99 10.01
C VAL A 49 -2.66 -2.13 9.16
N VAL A 50 -1.78 -1.80 8.21
CA VAL A 50 -0.98 -2.74 7.42
C VAL A 50 0.48 -2.50 7.75
N LEU A 51 1.21 -3.57 8.02
CA LEU A 51 2.64 -3.51 8.28
C LEU A 51 3.42 -3.88 7.01
N VAL A 52 4.39 -3.06 6.62
CA VAL A 52 5.35 -3.37 5.56
C VAL A 52 6.71 -3.56 6.22
N SER A 53 7.21 -4.78 6.17
CA SER A 53 8.45 -5.17 6.84
C SER A 53 9.61 -5.29 5.86
N SER A 54 10.79 -5.43 6.41
CA SER A 54 12.05 -5.71 5.73
C SER A 54 12.85 -6.71 6.59
N GLY A 55 14.04 -7.10 6.13
CA GLY A 55 14.99 -7.84 6.94
C GLY A 55 15.01 -9.35 6.69
N ALA A 56 14.22 -9.89 5.77
CA ALA A 56 14.21 -11.32 5.46
C ALA A 56 15.58 -11.81 5.01
N ILE A 57 16.26 -11.11 4.10
CA ILE A 57 17.62 -11.50 3.65
C ILE A 57 18.59 -11.55 4.82
N ALA A 58 18.60 -10.52 5.69
CA ALA A 58 19.52 -10.47 6.81
C ALA A 58 19.27 -11.60 7.84
N GLU A 59 18.02 -11.90 8.13
CA GLU A 59 17.64 -13.04 8.98
C GLU A 59 18.06 -14.37 8.35
N GLY A 60 17.86 -14.54 7.04
CA GLY A 60 18.27 -15.75 6.32
C GLY A 60 19.78 -15.93 6.28
N MET A 61 20.55 -14.85 6.11
CA MET A 61 21.99 -14.89 6.18
C MET A 61 22.49 -15.44 7.53
N LEU A 62 21.87 -14.99 8.64
CA LEU A 62 22.22 -15.50 9.98
C LEU A 62 21.87 -16.97 10.11
N ARG A 63 20.69 -17.40 9.70
CA ARG A 63 20.25 -18.81 9.75
C ARG A 63 21.11 -19.75 8.90
N LEU A 64 21.60 -19.25 7.77
CA LEU A 64 22.48 -19.99 6.85
C LEU A 64 23.96 -19.77 7.16
N HIS A 65 24.30 -19.08 8.26
CA HIS A 65 25.67 -18.85 8.72
C HIS A 65 26.57 -18.10 7.71
N PHE A 66 26.01 -17.18 6.92
CA PHE A 66 26.81 -16.30 6.09
C PHE A 66 27.50 -15.23 6.94
N ASN A 67 28.83 -15.17 6.84
CA ASN A 67 29.65 -14.18 7.53
C ASN A 67 29.65 -12.79 6.87
N ALA A 68 29.29 -12.74 5.58
CA ALA A 68 29.19 -11.52 4.79
C ALA A 68 28.01 -11.62 3.82
N ARG A 69 27.53 -10.47 3.37
CA ARG A 69 26.42 -10.45 2.40
C ARG A 69 26.87 -11.07 1.09
N PRO A 70 26.17 -12.09 0.60
CA PRO A 70 26.43 -12.67 -0.73
C PRO A 70 26.34 -11.64 -1.84
N THR A 71 27.13 -11.85 -2.89
CA THR A 71 27.03 -11.09 -4.14
C THR A 71 26.20 -11.80 -5.18
N ASP A 72 26.05 -13.11 -5.06
CA ASP A 72 25.18 -13.90 -5.94
C ASP A 72 23.70 -13.67 -5.61
N ILE A 73 22.92 -13.42 -6.66
CA ILE A 73 21.48 -13.12 -6.50
C ILE A 73 20.72 -14.33 -5.98
N HIS A 74 21.05 -15.53 -6.41
CA HIS A 74 20.35 -16.75 -5.98
C HIS A 74 20.65 -17.08 -4.51
N GLU A 75 21.85 -16.78 -4.03
CA GLU A 75 22.16 -16.88 -2.60
C GLU A 75 21.35 -15.86 -1.78
N LEU A 76 21.17 -14.63 -2.28
CA LEU A 76 20.31 -13.63 -1.66
C LEU A 76 18.84 -14.05 -1.66
N GLN A 77 18.34 -14.63 -2.76
CA GLN A 77 17.00 -15.18 -2.86
C GLN A 77 16.79 -16.33 -1.88
N ALA A 78 17.76 -17.24 -1.78
CA ALA A 78 17.73 -18.34 -0.80
C ALA A 78 17.72 -17.80 0.65
N CYS A 79 18.56 -16.79 0.95
CA CYS A 79 18.51 -16.11 2.24
C CYS A 79 17.14 -15.49 2.51
N ALA A 80 16.56 -14.80 1.53
CA ALA A 80 15.23 -14.22 1.69
C ALA A 80 14.17 -15.29 2.01
N ALA A 81 14.18 -16.42 1.29
CA ALA A 81 13.25 -17.53 1.51
C ALA A 81 13.35 -18.09 2.93
N VAL A 82 14.58 -18.38 3.40
CA VAL A 82 14.83 -18.91 4.74
C VAL A 82 14.47 -17.91 5.84
N GLY A 83 14.86 -16.65 5.65
CA GLY A 83 14.65 -15.60 6.65
C GLY A 83 13.20 -15.13 6.74
N GLN A 84 12.45 -15.19 5.64
CA GLN A 84 11.04 -14.80 5.61
C GLN A 84 10.18 -15.65 6.55
N MET A 85 10.48 -16.93 6.70
CA MET A 85 9.79 -17.79 7.66
C MET A 85 9.98 -17.32 9.11
N GLY A 86 11.20 -16.96 9.48
CA GLY A 86 11.49 -16.43 10.82
C GLY A 86 10.84 -15.10 11.08
N LEU A 87 10.87 -14.22 10.08
CA LEU A 87 10.22 -12.92 10.15
C LEU A 87 8.70 -13.05 10.33
N ALA A 88 8.05 -13.92 9.57
CA ALA A 88 6.61 -14.18 9.69
C ALA A 88 6.26 -14.76 11.09
N GLN A 89 7.05 -15.71 11.57
CA GLN A 89 6.83 -16.35 12.86
C GLN A 89 6.93 -15.37 14.05
N ILE A 90 7.92 -14.47 14.04
CA ILE A 90 8.06 -13.51 15.12
C ILE A 90 6.93 -12.50 15.14
N TYR A 91 6.50 -12.00 13.99
CA TYR A 91 5.35 -11.11 13.92
C TYR A 91 4.07 -11.81 14.40
N GLU A 92 3.82 -13.02 13.91
CA GLU A 92 2.65 -13.79 14.31
C GLU A 92 2.61 -14.00 15.83
N THR A 93 3.74 -14.40 16.42
CA THR A 93 3.85 -14.57 17.87
C THR A 93 3.61 -13.25 18.63
N SER A 94 4.19 -12.15 18.14
CA SER A 94 4.07 -10.83 18.78
C SER A 94 2.63 -10.28 18.72
N PHE A 95 1.95 -10.40 17.59
CA PHE A 95 0.57 -9.94 17.44
C PHE A 95 -0.44 -10.83 18.17
N ARG A 96 -0.21 -12.15 18.20
CA ARG A 96 -1.03 -13.11 18.95
C ARG A 96 -1.08 -12.78 20.44
N ALA A 97 0.01 -12.28 21.02
CA ALA A 97 0.03 -11.81 22.42
C ALA A 97 -0.98 -10.70 22.71
N HIS A 98 -1.48 -10.02 21.67
CA HIS A 98 -2.51 -8.98 21.75
C HIS A 98 -3.88 -9.42 21.17
N GLY A 99 -4.06 -10.73 20.92
CA GLY A 99 -5.29 -11.28 20.36
C GLY A 99 -5.53 -10.95 18.88
N LEU A 100 -4.51 -10.53 18.14
CA LEU A 100 -4.59 -10.17 16.72
C LEU A 100 -4.02 -11.28 15.84
N GLY A 101 -4.78 -11.68 14.83
CA GLY A 101 -4.29 -12.54 13.75
C GLY A 101 -3.45 -11.74 12.75
N THR A 102 -2.50 -12.41 12.10
CA THR A 102 -1.67 -11.86 11.05
C THR A 102 -1.81 -12.65 9.75
N ALA A 103 -1.52 -12.01 8.63
CA ALA A 103 -1.43 -12.67 7.32
C ALA A 103 -0.18 -12.19 6.60
N GLN A 104 0.67 -13.13 6.17
CA GLN A 104 1.80 -12.81 5.31
C GLN A 104 1.32 -12.59 3.89
N VAL A 105 1.72 -11.46 3.28
CA VAL A 105 1.44 -11.14 1.88
C VAL A 105 2.74 -10.72 1.20
N LEU A 106 3.19 -11.50 0.22
CA LEU A 106 4.40 -11.19 -0.54
C LEU A 106 3.99 -10.60 -1.89
N LEU A 107 4.52 -9.43 -2.20
CA LEU A 107 4.21 -8.69 -3.43
C LEU A 107 5.50 -8.27 -4.13
N THR A 108 5.42 -8.11 -5.44
CA THR A 108 6.47 -7.50 -6.25
C THR A 108 5.97 -6.19 -6.87
N HIS A 109 6.87 -5.34 -7.34
CA HIS A 109 6.49 -4.17 -8.12
C HIS A 109 5.71 -4.56 -9.40
N ALA A 110 6.06 -5.70 -10.02
CA ALA A 110 5.37 -6.24 -11.19
C ALA A 110 3.92 -6.63 -10.86
N ASP A 111 3.65 -7.20 -9.68
CA ASP A 111 2.28 -7.53 -9.25
C ASP A 111 1.41 -6.28 -9.10
N LEU A 112 2.01 -5.17 -8.66
CA LEU A 112 1.28 -3.90 -8.48
C LEU A 112 1.18 -3.08 -9.79
N ALA A 113 1.96 -3.43 -10.80
CA ALA A 113 1.86 -2.85 -12.14
C ALA A 113 0.87 -3.59 -13.04
N ASP A 114 0.69 -4.88 -12.83
CA ASP A 114 -0.31 -5.70 -13.53
C ASP A 114 -1.72 -5.45 -12.96
N ARG A 115 -2.67 -5.12 -13.81
CA ARG A 115 -4.01 -4.70 -13.39
C ARG A 115 -4.80 -5.79 -12.68
N GLU A 116 -4.72 -7.02 -13.15
CA GLU A 116 -5.44 -8.15 -12.56
C GLU A 116 -4.86 -8.49 -11.19
N ARG A 117 -3.52 -8.60 -11.10
CA ARG A 117 -2.81 -8.85 -9.84
C ARG A 117 -3.03 -7.71 -8.84
N TYR A 118 -3.05 -6.45 -9.31
CA TYR A 118 -3.38 -5.29 -8.51
C TYR A 118 -4.75 -5.42 -7.85
N LEU A 119 -5.81 -5.78 -8.61
CA LEU A 119 -7.15 -5.97 -8.07
C LEU A 119 -7.22 -7.15 -7.09
N ASN A 120 -6.52 -8.25 -7.37
CA ASN A 120 -6.44 -9.41 -6.48
C ASN A 120 -5.79 -9.03 -5.15
N ALA A 121 -4.63 -8.38 -5.20
CA ALA A 121 -3.92 -7.91 -4.01
C ALA A 121 -4.78 -6.92 -3.19
N ARG A 122 -5.45 -5.96 -3.87
CA ARG A 122 -6.36 -5.02 -3.23
C ARG A 122 -7.52 -5.73 -2.52
N SER A 123 -8.19 -6.64 -3.22
CA SER A 123 -9.33 -7.39 -2.67
C SER A 123 -8.93 -8.25 -1.47
N THR A 124 -7.78 -8.92 -1.56
CA THR A 124 -7.24 -9.72 -0.46
C THR A 124 -6.92 -8.85 0.75
N LEU A 125 -6.19 -7.75 0.57
CA LEU A 125 -5.81 -6.86 1.67
C LEU A 125 -7.01 -6.21 2.35
N THR A 126 -7.97 -5.72 1.57
CA THR A 126 -9.20 -5.12 2.13
C THR A 126 -10.06 -6.16 2.85
N THR A 127 -10.10 -7.39 2.37
CA THR A 127 -10.78 -8.50 3.06
C THR A 127 -10.10 -8.85 4.38
N LEU A 128 -8.77 -8.96 4.41
CA LEU A 128 -8.02 -9.20 5.65
C LEU A 128 -8.28 -8.11 6.69
N LEU A 129 -8.26 -6.84 6.29
CA LEU A 129 -8.57 -5.71 7.17
C LEU A 129 -9.99 -5.79 7.73
N ARG A 130 -10.98 -6.12 6.90
CA ARG A 130 -12.37 -6.32 7.31
C ARG A 130 -12.55 -7.50 8.27
N LEU A 131 -11.75 -8.55 8.13
CA LEU A 131 -11.72 -9.70 9.04
C LEU A 131 -10.95 -9.43 10.34
N GLY A 132 -10.40 -8.22 10.51
CA GLY A 132 -9.65 -7.85 11.72
C GLY A 132 -8.20 -8.34 11.76
N VAL A 133 -7.73 -8.96 10.68
CA VAL A 133 -6.36 -9.47 10.54
C VAL A 133 -5.41 -8.33 10.18
N VAL A 134 -4.19 -8.34 10.71
CA VAL A 134 -3.12 -7.41 10.36
C VAL A 134 -2.30 -7.99 9.21
N PRO A 135 -2.38 -7.44 7.98
CA PRO A 135 -1.53 -7.87 6.89
C PRO A 135 -0.08 -7.45 7.14
N ILE A 136 0.84 -8.39 6.97
CA ILE A 136 2.29 -8.17 7.01
C ILE A 136 2.83 -8.37 5.61
N ILE A 137 3.22 -7.27 4.98
CA ILE A 137 3.67 -7.24 3.60
C ILE A 137 5.20 -7.20 3.56
N ASN A 138 5.77 -7.94 2.65
CA ASN A 138 7.18 -7.84 2.27
C ASN A 138 7.32 -8.03 0.75
N GLU A 139 8.48 -7.64 0.22
CA GLU A 139 8.86 -7.98 -1.15
C GLU A 139 8.96 -9.50 -1.30
N ASN A 140 8.50 -10.02 -2.45
CA ASN A 140 8.73 -11.42 -2.81
C ASN A 140 10.14 -11.58 -3.42
N ASP A 141 11.14 -11.42 -2.58
CA ASP A 141 12.56 -11.48 -2.96
C ASP A 141 12.94 -12.79 -3.68
N THR A 142 12.15 -13.85 -3.56
CA THR A 142 12.46 -15.15 -4.19
C THR A 142 12.28 -15.18 -5.70
N VAL A 143 11.53 -14.24 -6.27
CA VAL A 143 11.20 -14.20 -7.71
C VAL A 143 11.63 -12.90 -8.40
N VAL A 144 12.26 -11.99 -7.67
CA VAL A 144 12.73 -10.69 -8.19
C VAL A 144 14.25 -10.59 -8.18
N THR A 145 14.80 -9.77 -9.08
CA THR A 145 16.24 -9.54 -9.19
C THR A 145 16.62 -8.08 -8.96
N ASP A 146 15.83 -7.15 -9.46
CA ASP A 146 16.15 -5.72 -9.41
C ASP A 146 15.91 -5.14 -8.02
N GLU A 147 14.83 -5.52 -7.37
CA GLU A 147 14.48 -5.10 -6.01
C GLU A 147 15.49 -5.61 -4.97
N ILE A 148 16.03 -6.82 -5.14
CA ILE A 148 17.11 -7.35 -4.30
C ILE A 148 18.37 -6.47 -4.37
N LYS A 149 18.67 -5.92 -5.55
CA LYS A 149 19.81 -5.01 -5.73
C LYS A 149 19.59 -3.68 -5.05
N PHE A 150 18.36 -3.16 -5.08
CA PHE A 150 18.02 -1.83 -4.59
C PHE A 150 17.36 -1.83 -3.20
N GLY A 151 16.70 -2.93 -2.77
CA GLY A 151 16.21 -3.18 -1.41
C GLY A 151 15.26 -2.10 -0.86
N ASP A 152 14.29 -1.65 -1.67
CA ASP A 152 13.48 -0.47 -1.37
C ASP A 152 12.02 -0.81 -1.00
N ASN A 153 11.82 -1.27 0.24
CA ASN A 153 10.47 -1.44 0.79
C ASN A 153 9.78 -0.11 1.15
N ASP A 154 10.47 1.04 1.06
CA ASP A 154 9.83 2.35 1.19
C ASP A 154 8.89 2.56 0.00
N THR A 155 9.37 2.25 -1.22
CA THR A 155 8.53 2.27 -2.44
C THR A 155 7.38 1.27 -2.37
N LEU A 156 7.62 0.04 -1.91
CA LEU A 156 6.56 -0.95 -1.70
C LEU A 156 5.50 -0.42 -0.73
N GLY A 157 5.90 0.19 0.39
CA GLY A 157 5.00 0.83 1.35
C GLY A 157 4.12 1.91 0.70
N ALA A 158 4.69 2.75 -0.17
CA ALA A 158 3.94 3.77 -0.89
C ALA A 158 2.97 3.18 -1.93
N LEU A 159 3.38 2.12 -2.64
CA LEU A 159 2.51 1.42 -3.58
C LEU A 159 1.33 0.73 -2.88
N VAL A 160 1.59 0.12 -1.71
CA VAL A 160 0.53 -0.47 -0.87
C VAL A 160 -0.40 0.62 -0.34
N ALA A 161 0.13 1.79 0.07
CA ALA A 161 -0.70 2.92 0.48
C ALA A 161 -1.65 3.36 -0.63
N ASN A 162 -1.17 3.41 -1.87
CA ASN A 162 -2.01 3.71 -3.04
C ASN A 162 -3.02 2.58 -3.32
N LEU A 163 -2.58 1.32 -3.24
CA LEU A 163 -3.38 0.12 -3.51
C LEU A 163 -4.65 0.07 -2.66
N ILE A 164 -4.52 0.29 -1.35
CA ILE A 164 -5.63 0.20 -0.40
C ILE A 164 -6.17 1.56 0.04
N GLU A 165 -5.74 2.63 -0.62
CA GLU A 165 -6.17 4.02 -0.34
C GLU A 165 -5.96 4.39 1.15
N ALA A 166 -4.75 4.18 1.65
CA ALA A 166 -4.40 4.57 3.00
C ALA A 166 -4.41 6.11 3.16
N ASP A 167 -4.73 6.56 4.37
CA ASP A 167 -4.71 8.00 4.71
C ASP A 167 -3.29 8.45 5.07
N ALA A 168 -2.48 7.52 5.61
CA ALA A 168 -1.12 7.81 6.02
C ALA A 168 -0.16 6.62 5.80
N LEU A 169 1.09 6.96 5.47
CA LEU A 169 2.26 6.09 5.46
C LEU A 169 3.21 6.54 6.56
N VAL A 170 3.51 5.68 7.52
CA VAL A 170 4.53 5.91 8.55
C VAL A 170 5.76 5.10 8.21
N ILE A 171 6.87 5.76 7.97
CA ILE A 171 8.17 5.14 7.72
C ILE A 171 8.99 5.22 8.99
N LEU A 172 9.10 4.10 9.71
CA LEU A 172 10.00 3.97 10.86
C LEU A 172 11.41 3.65 10.37
N THR A 173 12.35 4.49 10.74
CA THR A 173 13.76 4.43 10.29
C THR A 173 14.72 4.66 11.44
N ASP A 174 16.02 4.54 11.21
CA ASP A 174 17.11 4.82 12.14
C ASP A 174 17.40 6.32 12.33
N GLN A 175 16.72 7.18 11.59
CA GLN A 175 16.84 8.63 11.65
C GLN A 175 15.61 9.26 12.30
N ARG A 176 15.78 10.42 12.95
CA ARG A 176 14.67 11.15 13.58
C ARG A 176 13.66 11.75 12.58
N GLY A 177 14.06 11.91 11.34
CA GLY A 177 13.29 12.48 10.25
C GLY A 177 14.19 12.96 9.11
N LEU A 178 13.68 13.79 8.21
CA LEU A 178 14.45 14.49 7.19
C LEU A 178 15.08 15.74 7.80
N PHE A 179 16.37 15.94 7.54
CA PHE A 179 17.11 17.13 7.93
C PHE A 179 17.44 17.98 6.72
N SER A 180 17.73 19.27 6.95
CA SER A 180 18.14 20.21 5.91
C SER A 180 19.43 19.81 5.17
N ALA A 181 20.26 18.98 5.81
CA ALA A 181 21.44 18.32 5.26
C ALA A 181 21.68 17.01 6.01
N ASP A 182 22.67 16.21 5.63
CA ASP A 182 23.02 14.99 6.36
C ASP A 182 23.61 15.35 7.75
N PRO A 183 22.91 15.08 8.86
CA PRO A 183 23.35 15.48 10.21
C PRO A 183 24.63 14.79 10.66
N ARG A 184 25.07 13.73 9.97
CA ARG A 184 26.35 13.06 10.21
C ARG A 184 27.53 13.83 9.62
N LYS A 185 27.27 14.69 8.63
CA LYS A 185 28.27 15.49 7.91
C LYS A 185 28.19 16.99 8.29
N ASP A 186 26.99 17.46 8.57
CA ASP A 186 26.73 18.85 8.94
C ASP A 186 26.03 18.94 10.31
N PRO A 187 26.78 19.30 11.37
CA PRO A 187 26.20 19.49 12.71
C PRO A 187 25.16 20.60 12.81
N ALA A 188 25.13 21.54 11.83
CA ALA A 188 24.13 22.60 11.77
C ALA A 188 22.81 22.17 11.08
N ALA A 189 22.75 20.95 10.58
CA ALA A 189 21.54 20.41 9.96
C ALA A 189 20.36 20.44 10.93
N THR A 190 19.24 21.02 10.50
CA THR A 190 18.02 21.15 11.29
C THR A 190 16.96 20.17 10.80
N LEU A 191 16.19 19.61 11.75
CA LEU A 191 15.08 18.72 11.42
C LEU A 191 13.98 19.50 10.66
N ILE A 192 13.52 18.96 9.56
CA ILE A 192 12.36 19.44 8.82
C ILE A 192 11.10 18.84 9.43
N GLU A 193 10.35 19.60 10.21
CA GLU A 193 9.16 19.10 10.88
C GLU A 193 8.02 18.84 9.90
N GLN A 194 7.86 19.72 8.88
CA GLN A 194 6.84 19.60 7.85
C GLN A 194 7.28 20.17 6.52
N ALA A 195 6.83 19.51 5.43
CA ALA A 195 6.91 20.01 4.06
C ALA A 195 5.78 19.40 3.21
N GLN A 196 5.63 19.87 1.98
CA GLN A 196 4.72 19.25 1.03
C GLN A 196 5.44 18.14 0.27
N ALA A 197 4.84 16.94 0.23
CA ALA A 197 5.40 15.82 -0.50
C ALA A 197 5.52 16.15 -2.00
N GLY A 198 6.72 15.90 -2.55
CA GLY A 198 7.02 16.17 -3.98
C GLY A 198 7.69 17.52 -4.24
N GLU A 199 7.93 18.34 -3.24
CA GLU A 199 8.78 19.53 -3.40
C GLU A 199 10.20 19.12 -3.81
N PRO A 200 10.79 19.73 -4.89
CA PRO A 200 12.11 19.35 -5.39
C PRO A 200 13.23 19.50 -4.36
N SER A 201 13.16 20.53 -3.49
CA SER A 201 14.12 20.79 -2.44
C SER A 201 14.30 19.61 -1.47
N LEU A 202 13.27 18.78 -1.26
CA LEU A 202 13.34 17.62 -0.37
C LEU A 202 14.26 16.54 -0.95
N GLU A 203 14.29 16.36 -2.27
CA GLU A 203 15.18 15.40 -2.93
C GLU A 203 16.64 15.87 -2.82
N GLU A 204 16.89 17.18 -2.91
CA GLU A 204 18.21 17.80 -2.72
C GLU A 204 18.70 17.61 -1.27
N MET A 205 17.89 17.92 -0.27
CA MET A 205 18.18 17.74 1.16
C MET A 205 18.44 16.25 1.49
N ALA A 206 17.75 15.33 0.84
CA ALA A 206 17.90 13.89 1.03
C ALA A 206 19.18 13.29 0.40
N GLY A 207 19.98 14.10 -0.30
CA GLY A 207 21.26 13.69 -0.87
C GLY A 207 21.45 13.92 -2.35
N GLY A 208 20.44 14.47 -3.07
CA GLY A 208 20.51 14.84 -4.48
C GLY A 208 20.76 13.70 -5.47
N ALA A 209 20.82 14.03 -6.75
CA ALA A 209 21.02 13.08 -7.86
C ALA A 209 22.41 12.40 -7.91
N GLY A 210 23.35 12.77 -7.03
CA GLY A 210 24.69 12.21 -6.93
C GLY A 210 24.94 11.28 -5.74
N SER A 211 23.94 11.16 -4.83
CA SER A 211 24.05 10.17 -3.76
C SER A 211 23.81 8.78 -4.34
N SER A 212 24.71 7.83 -4.02
CA SER A 212 24.46 6.43 -4.34
C SER A 212 23.02 6.08 -3.90
N ILE A 213 22.17 5.67 -4.81
CA ILE A 213 20.84 5.11 -4.50
C ILE A 213 21.11 3.81 -3.74
N GLY A 214 21.50 3.97 -2.46
CA GLY A 214 21.91 2.89 -1.57
C GLY A 214 20.74 2.51 -0.70
N ARG A 215 20.40 1.27 -0.74
CA ARG A 215 19.58 0.44 0.15
C ARG A 215 18.90 1.19 1.30
N GLY A 216 17.77 1.89 1.00
CA GLY A 216 16.92 2.49 2.03
C GLY A 216 17.39 3.83 2.62
N GLY A 217 18.11 4.65 1.85
CA GLY A 217 18.52 6.01 2.26
C GLY A 217 17.36 7.00 2.43
N MET A 218 17.64 8.22 2.87
CA MET A 218 16.62 9.25 3.06
C MET A 218 15.92 9.60 1.74
N LEU A 219 16.64 9.58 0.61
CA LEU A 219 16.08 9.84 -0.72
C LEU A 219 14.95 8.85 -1.08
N THR A 220 15.12 7.54 -0.78
CA THR A 220 14.04 6.56 -1.05
C THR A 220 12.77 6.88 -0.28
N LYS A 221 12.89 7.40 0.96
CA LYS A 221 11.75 7.80 1.80
C LYS A 221 11.03 9.03 1.26
N VAL A 222 11.78 10.02 0.77
CA VAL A 222 11.23 11.21 0.12
C VAL A 222 10.50 10.83 -1.18
N LEU A 223 11.09 9.96 -2.00
CA LEU A 223 10.47 9.46 -3.23
C LEU A 223 9.22 8.60 -2.93
N ALA A 224 9.26 7.79 -1.88
CA ALA A 224 8.09 7.05 -1.41
C ALA A 224 6.96 7.98 -0.97
N ALA A 225 7.28 9.05 -0.22
CA ALA A 225 6.31 10.07 0.18
C ALA A 225 5.67 10.77 -1.04
N LYS A 226 6.48 11.16 -2.02
CA LYS A 226 6.00 11.73 -3.29
C LYS A 226 5.04 10.77 -4.02
N ARG A 227 5.32 9.47 -3.97
CA ARG A 227 4.48 8.42 -4.57
C ARG A 227 3.18 8.21 -3.79
N ALA A 228 3.24 8.11 -2.45
CA ALA A 228 2.07 7.95 -1.59
C ALA A 228 1.11 9.16 -1.71
N ALA A 229 1.66 10.36 -1.84
CA ALA A 229 0.88 11.59 -2.01
C ALA A 229 0.03 11.63 -3.29
N ARG A 230 0.35 10.80 -4.30
CA ARG A 230 -0.48 10.67 -5.52
C ARG A 230 -1.89 10.16 -5.24
N SER A 231 -2.07 9.36 -4.19
CA SER A 231 -3.40 8.91 -3.72
C SER A 231 -3.94 9.73 -2.55
N GLY A 232 -3.25 10.81 -2.17
CA GLY A 232 -3.64 11.69 -1.08
C GLY A 232 -3.16 11.22 0.29
N ALA A 233 -2.29 10.21 0.38
CA ALA A 233 -1.73 9.74 1.65
C ALA A 233 -0.63 10.69 2.14
N HIS A 234 -0.72 11.10 3.40
CA HIS A 234 0.37 11.81 4.08
C HIS A 234 1.46 10.81 4.46
N THR A 235 2.73 11.26 4.50
CA THR A 235 3.84 10.42 4.95
C THR A 235 4.48 11.01 6.19
N ILE A 236 4.79 10.17 7.19
CA ILE A 236 5.58 10.55 8.35
C ILE A 236 6.85 9.69 8.37
N ILE A 237 7.99 10.36 8.45
CA ILE A 237 9.29 9.73 8.64
C ILE A 237 9.70 9.95 10.08
N ALA A 238 9.86 8.88 10.85
CA ALA A 238 10.15 8.98 12.28
C ALA A 238 11.17 7.92 12.74
N TRP A 239 11.81 8.20 13.88
CA TRP A 239 12.74 7.26 14.49
C TRP A 239 11.99 6.07 15.08
N GLY A 240 12.26 4.87 14.56
CA GLY A 240 11.53 3.67 14.98
C GLY A 240 11.88 3.15 16.37
N ARG A 241 12.96 3.65 16.99
CA ARG A 241 13.33 3.35 18.39
C ARG A 241 12.77 4.36 19.39
N GLU A 242 12.07 5.41 18.92
CA GLU A 242 11.37 6.37 19.77
C GLU A 242 10.29 5.64 20.58
N ALA A 243 10.20 5.94 21.87
CA ALA A 243 9.22 5.31 22.74
C ALA A 243 7.78 5.67 22.28
N ASP A 244 6.95 4.65 22.14
CA ASP A 244 5.52 4.77 21.81
C ASP A 244 5.20 5.65 20.59
N VAL A 245 6.12 5.67 19.62
CA VAL A 245 6.07 6.56 18.45
C VAL A 245 4.74 6.51 17.73
N LEU A 246 4.16 5.32 17.50
CA LEU A 246 2.92 5.18 16.74
C LEU A 246 1.70 5.66 17.55
N THR A 247 1.64 5.36 18.83
CA THR A 247 0.53 5.79 19.71
C THR A 247 0.59 7.29 20.00
N ARG A 248 1.78 7.86 20.17
CA ARG A 248 1.98 9.30 20.31
C ARG A 248 1.61 10.06 19.04
N LEU A 249 2.00 9.57 17.86
CA LEU A 249 1.54 10.10 16.58
C LEU A 249 0.01 10.05 16.45
N ALA A 250 -0.62 8.96 16.90
CA ALA A 250 -2.07 8.82 16.87
C ALA A 250 -2.80 9.75 17.84
N SER A 251 -2.17 10.13 18.95
CA SER A 251 -2.69 11.15 19.87
C SER A 251 -2.57 12.58 19.33
N GLY A 252 -1.84 12.76 18.21
CA GLY A 252 -1.67 14.05 17.53
C GLY A 252 -0.33 14.74 17.80
N GLU A 253 0.61 14.05 18.47
CA GLU A 253 1.95 14.59 18.71
C GLU A 253 2.72 14.70 17.39
N ALA A 254 3.44 15.81 17.20
CA ALA A 254 4.33 16.00 16.07
C ALA A 254 5.68 15.34 16.36
N ILE A 255 5.96 14.22 15.69
CA ILE A 255 7.21 13.47 15.80
C ILE A 255 7.77 13.23 14.41
N GLY A 256 9.07 13.50 14.23
CA GLY A 256 9.74 13.29 12.95
C GLY A 256 9.40 14.36 11.91
N THR A 257 9.37 13.94 10.66
CA THR A 257 9.04 14.79 9.51
C THR A 257 7.69 14.38 8.93
N GLN A 258 6.76 15.32 8.84
CA GLN A 258 5.48 15.10 8.18
C GLN A 258 5.51 15.67 6.76
N LEU A 259 5.38 14.83 5.75
CA LEU A 259 5.27 15.19 4.35
C LEU A 259 3.80 15.12 3.92
N THR A 260 3.19 16.27 3.72
CA THR A 260 1.75 16.39 3.46
C THR A 260 1.44 16.17 1.98
N ALA A 261 0.38 15.42 1.70
CA ALA A 261 -0.13 15.31 0.33
C ALA A 261 -0.76 16.64 -0.12
N PRO A 262 -0.44 17.13 -1.33
CA PRO A 262 -0.97 18.41 -1.84
C PRO A 262 -2.47 18.34 -2.16
N THR A 263 -3.00 17.15 -2.40
CA THR A 263 -4.36 16.92 -2.89
C THR A 263 -5.09 15.94 -2.01
N ALA A 264 -6.35 16.22 -1.71
CA ALA A 264 -7.19 15.28 -0.97
C ALA A 264 -7.38 13.95 -1.73
N ARG A 265 -7.47 12.83 -1.00
CA ARG A 265 -7.57 11.46 -1.52
C ARG A 265 -8.60 11.29 -2.65
N LEU A 266 -9.81 11.82 -2.49
CA LEU A 266 -10.86 11.72 -3.50
C LEU A 266 -10.52 12.43 -4.81
N THR A 267 -9.85 13.59 -4.73
CA THR A 267 -9.46 14.36 -5.91
C THR A 267 -8.29 13.70 -6.63
N ALA A 268 -7.29 13.21 -5.90
CA ALA A 268 -6.14 12.49 -6.44
C ALA A 268 -6.58 11.24 -7.20
N ARG A 269 -7.52 10.48 -6.64
CA ARG A 269 -8.10 9.29 -7.28
C ARG A 269 -8.87 9.63 -8.56
N ARG A 270 -9.71 10.68 -8.53
CA ARG A 270 -10.43 11.14 -9.73
C ARG A 270 -9.46 11.49 -10.85
N GLN A 271 -8.40 12.24 -10.51
CA GLN A 271 -7.39 12.67 -11.46
C GLN A 271 -6.64 11.48 -12.06
N TRP A 272 -6.23 10.50 -11.25
CA TRP A 272 -5.57 9.29 -11.73
C TRP A 272 -6.45 8.47 -12.70
N MET A 273 -7.75 8.30 -12.41
CA MET A 273 -8.67 7.59 -13.29
C MET A 273 -9.03 8.35 -14.57
N VAL A 274 -8.98 9.69 -14.53
CA VAL A 274 -9.26 10.52 -15.71
C VAL A 274 -8.05 10.61 -16.63
N ASP A 275 -6.85 10.79 -16.05
CA ASP A 275 -5.64 11.15 -16.81
C ASP A 275 -4.91 9.95 -17.43
N HIS A 276 -5.09 8.73 -16.90
CA HIS A 276 -4.23 7.58 -17.24
C HIS A 276 -4.91 6.43 -18.00
N LEU A 277 -6.19 6.56 -18.43
CA LEU A 277 -6.91 5.39 -18.83
C LEU A 277 -7.56 5.50 -20.21
N HIS A 278 -6.95 4.85 -21.20
CA HIS A 278 -7.70 4.35 -22.35
C HIS A 278 -8.78 3.37 -21.86
N THR A 279 -10.02 3.65 -22.18
CA THR A 279 -11.14 2.76 -21.88
C THR A 279 -11.10 1.57 -22.85
N ALA A 280 -11.11 0.36 -22.31
CA ALA A 280 -11.03 -0.88 -23.08
C ALA A 280 -12.40 -1.30 -23.63
N GLY A 281 -13.49 -0.72 -23.09
CA GLY A 281 -14.86 -1.01 -23.52
C GLY A 281 -15.87 -0.17 -22.76
N GLU A 282 -17.14 -0.47 -23.02
CA GLU A 282 -18.28 0.29 -22.49
C GLU A 282 -19.39 -0.63 -21.99
N VAL A 283 -20.11 -0.17 -20.98
CA VAL A 283 -21.36 -0.80 -20.53
C VAL A 283 -22.47 0.25 -20.51
N VAL A 284 -23.67 -0.16 -20.95
CA VAL A 284 -24.87 0.68 -20.91
C VAL A 284 -25.66 0.30 -19.66
N LEU A 285 -26.08 1.31 -18.90
CA LEU A 285 -26.78 1.18 -17.64
C LEU A 285 -28.27 1.51 -17.80
N ASP A 286 -29.11 0.82 -17.05
CA ASP A 286 -30.49 1.25 -16.88
C ASP A 286 -30.63 2.49 -15.98
N ALA A 287 -31.79 3.13 -16.00
CA ALA A 287 -32.05 4.34 -15.21
C ALA A 287 -31.92 4.11 -13.69
N GLY A 288 -32.24 2.91 -13.20
CA GLY A 288 -32.12 2.55 -11.80
C GLY A 288 -30.65 2.46 -11.35
N ALA A 289 -29.78 1.84 -12.15
CA ALA A 289 -28.35 1.78 -11.90
C ALA A 289 -27.72 3.18 -11.92
N VAL A 290 -28.05 4.01 -12.92
CA VAL A 290 -27.60 5.40 -12.99
C VAL A 290 -27.96 6.17 -11.72
N GLN A 291 -29.20 6.04 -11.23
CA GLN A 291 -29.63 6.69 -10.00
C GLN A 291 -28.85 6.20 -8.77
N LYS A 292 -28.65 4.87 -8.65
CA LYS A 292 -27.87 4.27 -7.54
C LYS A 292 -26.43 4.74 -7.51
N LEU A 293 -25.79 4.84 -8.67
CA LEU A 293 -24.42 5.33 -8.79
C LEU A 293 -24.32 6.81 -8.42
N THR A 294 -25.14 7.65 -9.06
CA THR A 294 -24.98 9.12 -8.97
C THR A 294 -25.51 9.72 -7.69
N LYS A 295 -26.61 9.21 -7.13
CA LYS A 295 -27.23 9.77 -5.92
C LYS A 295 -26.85 9.04 -4.64
N GLU A 296 -26.62 7.71 -4.70
CA GLU A 296 -26.36 6.91 -3.51
C GLU A 296 -24.90 6.46 -3.37
N GLY A 297 -24.06 6.71 -4.40
CA GLY A 297 -22.64 6.32 -4.37
C GLY A 297 -22.40 4.82 -4.21
N LYS A 298 -23.31 3.99 -4.77
CA LYS A 298 -23.24 2.53 -4.69
C LYS A 298 -22.31 1.95 -5.76
N SER A 299 -21.93 0.68 -5.60
CA SER A 299 -21.23 -0.11 -6.61
C SER A 299 -22.15 -0.43 -7.78
N LEU A 300 -21.59 -0.63 -8.98
CA LEU A 300 -22.32 -1.11 -10.14
C LEU A 300 -22.50 -2.62 -10.05
N LEU A 301 -23.75 -3.06 -10.02
CA LEU A 301 -24.12 -4.48 -10.04
C LEU A 301 -24.47 -4.94 -11.47
N PRO A 302 -24.30 -6.23 -11.80
CA PRO A 302 -24.62 -6.77 -13.13
C PRO A 302 -26.08 -6.56 -13.53
N ILE A 303 -27.01 -6.59 -12.57
CA ILE A 303 -28.44 -6.41 -12.83
C ILE A 303 -28.77 -5.07 -13.49
N GLY A 304 -27.99 -4.03 -13.18
CA GLY A 304 -28.18 -2.69 -13.76
C GLY A 304 -27.51 -2.47 -15.11
N VAL A 305 -26.87 -3.50 -15.67
CA VAL A 305 -26.21 -3.44 -16.99
C VAL A 305 -27.14 -4.01 -18.05
N ILE A 306 -27.42 -3.22 -19.09
CA ILE A 306 -28.34 -3.59 -20.17
C ILE A 306 -27.64 -3.78 -21.52
N GLY A 307 -26.37 -3.34 -21.65
CA GLY A 307 -25.57 -3.50 -22.86
C GLY A 307 -24.07 -3.53 -22.56
N VAL A 308 -23.30 -4.19 -23.44
CA VAL A 308 -21.84 -4.32 -23.34
C VAL A 308 -21.21 -4.15 -24.71
N ASN A 309 -20.32 -3.18 -24.85
CA ASN A 309 -19.54 -2.89 -26.06
C ASN A 309 -18.04 -3.10 -25.83
N GLY A 310 -17.37 -3.67 -26.83
CA GLY A 310 -15.94 -3.92 -26.77
C GLY A 310 -15.55 -5.26 -26.14
N GLN A 311 -14.26 -5.50 -26.13
CA GLN A 311 -13.63 -6.66 -25.49
C GLN A 311 -12.67 -6.12 -24.43
N PHE A 312 -12.90 -6.42 -23.19
CA PHE A 312 -12.06 -5.97 -22.07
C PHE A 312 -11.80 -7.12 -21.09
N ARG A 313 -10.67 -7.01 -20.42
CA ARG A 313 -10.23 -7.97 -19.40
C ARG A 313 -10.58 -7.44 -18.00
N ARG A 314 -10.54 -8.32 -17.01
CA ARG A 314 -10.62 -7.94 -15.61
C ARG A 314 -9.53 -6.91 -15.27
N GLY A 315 -9.89 -5.89 -14.49
CA GLY A 315 -8.99 -4.80 -14.11
C GLY A 315 -8.81 -3.72 -15.17
N GLU A 316 -9.38 -3.86 -16.35
CA GLU A 316 -9.38 -2.78 -17.31
C GLU A 316 -10.44 -1.75 -16.99
N VAL A 317 -10.20 -0.51 -17.43
CA VAL A 317 -11.15 0.57 -17.26
C VAL A 317 -12.21 0.50 -18.36
N ILE A 318 -13.44 0.52 -17.92
CA ILE A 318 -14.59 0.62 -18.80
C ILE A 318 -15.38 1.89 -18.52
N THR A 319 -16.03 2.41 -19.57
CA THR A 319 -16.97 3.55 -19.49
C THR A 319 -18.38 3.05 -19.24
N CYS A 320 -19.06 3.66 -18.28
CA CYS A 320 -20.48 3.45 -18.00
C CYS A 320 -21.29 4.55 -18.67
N LEU A 321 -22.18 4.17 -19.56
CA LEU A 321 -23.08 5.06 -20.30
C LEU A 321 -24.51 4.90 -19.80
N ASP A 322 -25.31 5.96 -19.83
CA ASP A 322 -26.74 5.84 -19.69
C ASP A 322 -27.39 5.42 -21.05
N GLU A 323 -28.70 5.21 -21.07
CA GLU A 323 -29.43 4.81 -22.26
C GLU A 323 -29.38 5.85 -23.40
N ALA A 324 -29.08 7.11 -23.08
CA ALA A 324 -28.90 8.19 -24.05
C ALA A 324 -27.44 8.28 -24.58
N GLY A 325 -26.53 7.43 -24.11
CA GLY A 325 -25.13 7.43 -24.49
C GLY A 325 -24.28 8.47 -23.76
N LYS A 326 -24.82 9.11 -22.72
CA LYS A 326 -24.05 10.03 -21.87
C LYS A 326 -23.17 9.26 -20.91
N VAL A 327 -21.91 9.69 -20.76
CA VAL A 327 -21.00 9.11 -19.79
C VAL A 327 -21.46 9.43 -18.37
N VAL A 328 -21.64 8.39 -17.56
CA VAL A 328 -22.03 8.47 -16.13
C VAL A 328 -20.84 8.27 -15.22
N ALA A 329 -20.01 7.27 -15.57
CA ALA A 329 -18.87 6.88 -14.73
C ALA A 329 -17.78 6.19 -15.57
N ARG A 330 -16.58 6.05 -14.96
CA ARG A 330 -15.53 5.15 -15.40
C ARG A 330 -15.04 4.34 -14.22
N GLY A 331 -14.64 3.08 -14.45
CA GLY A 331 -14.14 2.24 -13.36
C GLY A 331 -13.47 0.96 -13.81
N LEU A 332 -12.75 0.33 -12.86
CA LEU A 332 -12.09 -0.95 -13.06
C LEU A 332 -13.12 -2.08 -12.97
N THR A 333 -13.24 -2.87 -14.01
CA THR A 333 -14.19 -4.00 -14.04
C THR A 333 -13.65 -5.23 -13.29
N ASN A 334 -14.52 -5.91 -12.55
CA ASN A 334 -14.23 -7.18 -11.91
C ASN A 334 -14.38 -8.39 -12.85
N TYR A 335 -15.03 -8.23 -13.99
CA TYR A 335 -15.33 -9.29 -14.93
C TYR A 335 -14.91 -8.91 -16.35
N THR A 336 -14.57 -9.90 -17.17
CA THR A 336 -14.27 -9.69 -18.60
C THR A 336 -15.54 -9.32 -19.39
N GLY A 337 -15.39 -8.70 -20.56
CA GLY A 337 -16.52 -8.34 -21.40
C GLY A 337 -17.39 -9.53 -21.82
N SER A 338 -16.79 -10.72 -21.98
CA SER A 338 -17.52 -11.96 -22.28
C SER A 338 -18.37 -12.43 -21.09
N GLU A 339 -17.83 -12.32 -19.88
CA GLU A 339 -18.54 -12.68 -18.64
C GLU A 339 -19.66 -11.68 -18.34
N VAL A 340 -19.39 -10.38 -18.52
CA VAL A 340 -20.41 -9.34 -18.33
C VAL A 340 -21.61 -9.57 -19.24
N ARG A 341 -21.42 -9.99 -20.50
CA ARG A 341 -22.52 -10.33 -21.41
C ARG A 341 -23.37 -11.51 -20.91
N ARG A 342 -22.78 -12.41 -20.12
CA ARG A 342 -23.49 -13.56 -19.54
C ARG A 342 -24.25 -13.18 -18.26
N ILE A 343 -23.69 -12.28 -17.43
CA ILE A 343 -24.26 -11.94 -16.12
C ILE A 343 -25.07 -10.64 -16.13
N MET A 344 -25.02 -9.82 -17.19
CA MET A 344 -25.82 -8.60 -17.29
C MET A 344 -27.31 -8.90 -17.11
N ARG A 345 -28.04 -8.00 -16.45
CA ARG A 345 -29.47 -8.16 -16.08
C ARG A 345 -29.76 -9.27 -15.06
N HIS A 346 -28.74 -9.94 -14.53
CA HIS A 346 -28.89 -10.93 -13.47
C HIS A 346 -28.50 -10.35 -12.10
N PRO A 347 -29.19 -10.74 -11.02
CA PRO A 347 -28.78 -10.36 -9.67
C PRO A 347 -27.45 -11.02 -9.30
N SER A 348 -26.70 -10.38 -8.41
CA SER A 348 -25.37 -10.86 -8.00
C SER A 348 -25.38 -12.27 -7.40
N SER A 349 -26.50 -12.71 -6.83
CA SER A 349 -26.68 -14.08 -6.31
C SER A 349 -26.66 -15.18 -7.37
N GLU A 350 -26.84 -14.83 -8.65
CA GLU A 350 -26.85 -15.78 -9.76
C GLU A 350 -25.49 -15.93 -10.45
N ILE A 351 -24.53 -15.05 -10.13
CA ILE A 351 -23.21 -15.03 -10.80
C ILE A 351 -22.53 -16.39 -10.72
N GLU A 352 -22.51 -17.02 -9.54
CA GLU A 352 -21.87 -18.32 -9.34
C GLU A 352 -22.50 -19.41 -10.23
N GLY A 353 -23.83 -19.43 -10.30
CA GLY A 353 -24.55 -20.38 -11.14
C GLY A 353 -24.29 -20.18 -12.64
N ILE A 354 -24.03 -18.93 -13.08
CA ILE A 354 -23.81 -18.59 -14.49
C ILE A 354 -22.35 -18.80 -14.90
N LEU A 355 -21.40 -18.38 -14.06
CA LEU A 355 -19.97 -18.37 -14.38
C LEU A 355 -19.22 -19.57 -13.79
N GLY A 356 -19.74 -20.19 -12.71
CA GLY A 356 -19.03 -21.23 -11.94
C GLY A 356 -18.14 -20.67 -10.82
N TYR A 357 -18.06 -19.35 -10.68
CA TYR A 357 -17.28 -18.64 -9.65
C TYR A 357 -17.78 -17.22 -9.45
N VAL A 358 -17.34 -16.57 -8.38
CA VAL A 358 -17.65 -15.16 -8.07
C VAL A 358 -16.35 -14.41 -7.74
N GLU A 359 -16.04 -13.38 -8.53
CA GLU A 359 -14.93 -12.46 -8.23
C GLU A 359 -15.33 -11.36 -7.25
N GLY A 360 -16.60 -11.06 -7.20
CA GLY A 360 -17.25 -10.10 -6.33
C GLY A 360 -18.71 -9.94 -6.74
N PRO A 361 -19.58 -9.45 -5.86
CA PRO A 361 -20.99 -9.24 -6.20
C PRO A 361 -21.20 -8.09 -7.18
N GLU A 362 -20.21 -7.21 -7.37
CA GLU A 362 -20.28 -6.03 -8.22
C GLU A 362 -19.53 -6.23 -9.55
N LEU A 363 -20.03 -5.61 -10.60
CA LEU A 363 -19.28 -5.43 -11.83
C LEU A 363 -18.15 -4.43 -11.64
N ILE A 364 -18.44 -3.30 -10.98
CA ILE A 364 -17.45 -2.29 -10.58
C ILE A 364 -17.74 -1.91 -9.14
N HIS A 365 -16.75 -2.12 -8.26
CA HIS A 365 -16.87 -1.66 -6.88
C HIS A 365 -16.82 -0.12 -6.84
N ARG A 366 -17.63 0.51 -5.97
CA ARG A 366 -17.70 1.99 -5.84
C ARG A 366 -16.32 2.62 -5.63
N ASP A 367 -15.45 1.90 -4.90
CA ASP A 367 -14.08 2.34 -4.66
C ASP A 367 -13.15 2.16 -5.89
N ASN A 368 -13.59 1.55 -6.95
CA ASN A 368 -12.90 1.40 -8.22
C ASN A 368 -13.56 2.19 -9.34
N MET A 369 -14.39 3.19 -8.99
CA MET A 369 -15.21 3.95 -9.94
C MET A 369 -15.15 5.45 -9.66
N VAL A 370 -15.21 6.25 -10.72
CA VAL A 370 -15.32 7.71 -10.66
C VAL A 370 -16.56 8.13 -11.44
N LEU A 371 -17.41 8.94 -10.82
CA LEU A 371 -18.54 9.60 -11.46
C LEU A 371 -18.06 10.81 -12.28
N LEU A 372 -18.61 11.01 -13.48
CA LEU A 372 -18.24 12.06 -14.42
C LEU A 372 -19.41 13.00 -14.70
#